data_f6b49c7e57da29e8996d0dc25b494428
#
_entry.id   f6b49c7e57da29e8996d0dc25b494428
#
_cell.length_a   1.000
_cell.length_b   1.000
_cell.length_c   1.000
_cell.angle_alpha   90.00
_cell.angle_beta   90.00
_cell.angle_gamma   90.00
#
_symmetry.space_group_name_H-M   'P 1'
#
loop_
_entity.id
_entity.type
_entity.pdbx_description
1 polymer ?
#
loop_
_entity_poly.entity_id
_entity_poly.type
_entity_poly.pdbx_seq_one_letter_code
_entity_poly.pdbx_strand_id
1 'polypeptide(L)'
;MTGFVVRDHRVRVPVDRADPARFGDIEVFAREVVDPRRASDDLPLLLFLQGGPGGMGPRPTQGGWLAQALEKHRVVLLDQRGTGRSSRVDARTVERMTASGADAATVADYLACFRGDAIVADAEHLRATVFGGRRWATLGQSYGGFLTMTYLSRHPEALTRCYVTGGLPPLTVDAETVYRHTLDRQEARNRELARQHPDDVALLGALADRAAAGDVVLPGGDVLTVERLQTLGMSLGMSTGISGLHWLLDTALDDATGEPSVPFLAEVAARTGFETNPLYAVLQEVIYHQGERAGGWAAAAEHDRRPAFASDARPLLLTGEAMYPWMYAQQAALRPFEAAAHLLAERTDWPELYDLDRLASNDVPVAAVQYYDDPYVDLDLALRTADAVGNVQVWITNEHLHDGLRVAGDTILPRLVDLVDGVWSVTGR
;
A
#
# COMPACT_ATOMS: atom_id res chain seq x y z
N MET A 1 -16.94 14.34 -16.81
CA MET A 1 -15.66 15.03 -16.57
C MET A 1 -15.14 15.52 -17.91
N THR A 2 -14.57 16.70 -17.97
CA THR A 2 -13.89 17.18 -19.18
C THR A 2 -12.69 16.27 -19.46
N GLY A 3 -12.67 15.65 -20.65
CA GLY A 3 -11.54 14.81 -21.08
C GLY A 3 -11.70 13.30 -20.90
N PHE A 4 -12.76 12.81 -20.22
CA PHE A 4 -13.02 11.38 -20.06
C PHE A 4 -14.50 11.06 -20.21
N VAL A 5 -14.81 9.89 -20.76
CA VAL A 5 -16.09 9.22 -20.52
C VAL A 5 -15.90 8.30 -19.30
N VAL A 6 -16.77 8.45 -18.33
CA VAL A 6 -16.69 7.72 -17.05
C VAL A 6 -17.99 6.98 -16.83
N ARG A 7 -17.88 5.69 -16.47
CA ARG A 7 -19.03 4.86 -16.04
C ARG A 7 -18.73 4.27 -14.68
N ASP A 8 -19.68 4.39 -13.78
CA ASP A 8 -19.59 3.82 -12.44
C ASP A 8 -20.27 2.43 -12.44
N HIS A 9 -19.60 1.43 -11.89
CA HIS A 9 -20.09 0.07 -11.74
C HIS A 9 -20.14 -0.30 -10.27
N ARG A 10 -21.13 -1.11 -9.90
CA ARG A 10 -21.33 -1.61 -8.53
C ARG A 10 -21.75 -3.06 -8.59
N VAL A 11 -21.15 -3.87 -7.76
CA VAL A 11 -21.54 -5.27 -7.58
C VAL A 11 -21.69 -5.57 -6.09
N ARG A 12 -22.56 -6.49 -5.75
CA ARG A 12 -22.71 -7.01 -4.39
C ARG A 12 -21.95 -8.30 -4.26
N VAL A 13 -21.17 -8.43 -3.20
CA VAL A 13 -20.38 -9.61 -2.89
C VAL A 13 -20.47 -9.92 -1.40
N PRO A 14 -20.38 -11.19 -0.98
CA PRO A 14 -20.34 -11.51 0.43
C PRO A 14 -19.05 -10.95 1.07
N VAL A 15 -19.16 -10.53 2.33
CA VAL A 15 -17.97 -10.16 3.11
C VAL A 15 -17.08 -11.39 3.27
N ASP A 16 -17.63 -12.44 3.87
CA ASP A 16 -16.95 -13.73 4.00
C ASP A 16 -17.36 -14.63 2.83
N ARG A 17 -16.40 -15.01 1.99
CA ARG A 17 -16.63 -15.87 0.84
C ARG A 17 -16.72 -17.34 1.20
N ALA A 18 -16.15 -17.74 2.36
CA ALA A 18 -16.26 -19.10 2.88
C ALA A 18 -17.61 -19.34 3.57
N ASP A 19 -18.14 -18.32 4.25
CA ASP A 19 -19.47 -18.34 4.86
C ASP A 19 -20.24 -17.05 4.50
N PRO A 20 -20.92 -17.00 3.34
CA PRO A 20 -21.62 -15.82 2.88
C PRO A 20 -22.71 -15.29 3.82
N ALA A 21 -23.23 -16.13 4.72
CA ALA A 21 -24.27 -15.72 5.66
C ALA A 21 -23.73 -14.99 6.89
N ARG A 22 -22.43 -15.14 7.19
CA ARG A 22 -21.83 -14.71 8.45
C ARG A 22 -21.87 -13.20 8.67
N PHE A 23 -21.47 -12.42 7.66
CA PHE A 23 -21.40 -10.95 7.73
C PHE A 23 -22.28 -10.26 6.69
N GLY A 24 -23.02 -11.02 5.86
CA GLY A 24 -23.82 -10.50 4.77
C GLY A 24 -22.98 -9.96 3.61
N ASP A 25 -23.62 -9.13 2.79
CA ASP A 25 -23.02 -8.59 1.57
C ASP A 25 -22.51 -7.17 1.75
N ILE A 26 -21.46 -6.87 0.99
CA ILE A 26 -20.94 -5.50 0.78
C ILE A 26 -21.05 -5.11 -0.69
N GLU A 27 -21.04 -3.81 -0.94
CA GLU A 27 -20.92 -3.25 -2.28
C GLU A 27 -19.47 -3.02 -2.65
N VAL A 28 -19.05 -3.48 -3.83
CA VAL A 28 -17.76 -3.18 -4.44
C VAL A 28 -17.98 -2.27 -5.63
N PHE A 29 -17.22 -1.18 -5.67
CA PHE A 29 -17.31 -0.13 -6.67
C PHE A 29 -16.10 -0.16 -7.60
N ALA A 30 -16.35 0.02 -8.89
CA ALA A 30 -15.31 0.27 -9.89
C ALA A 30 -15.72 1.41 -10.83
N ARG A 31 -14.73 2.12 -11.31
CA ARG A 31 -14.90 3.19 -12.29
C ARG A 31 -14.23 2.81 -13.60
N GLU A 32 -15.03 2.70 -14.65
CA GLU A 32 -14.55 2.56 -16.01
C GLU A 32 -14.27 3.94 -16.61
N VAL A 33 -13.08 4.11 -17.21
CA VAL A 33 -12.63 5.34 -17.83
C VAL A 33 -12.20 5.06 -19.24
N VAL A 34 -12.62 5.89 -20.18
CA VAL A 34 -12.22 5.77 -21.61
C VAL A 34 -12.05 7.15 -22.24
N ASP A 35 -11.14 7.25 -23.21
CA ASP A 35 -11.00 8.46 -24.05
C ASP A 35 -12.32 8.69 -24.79
N PRO A 36 -12.92 9.91 -24.73
CA PRO A 36 -14.17 10.22 -25.46
C PRO A 36 -14.13 9.91 -26.94
N ARG A 37 -12.96 10.07 -27.60
CA ARG A 37 -12.79 9.78 -29.03
C ARG A 37 -12.83 8.29 -29.35
N ARG A 38 -12.66 7.43 -28.33
CA ARG A 38 -12.60 6.00 -28.44
C ARG A 38 -13.72 5.29 -27.63
N ALA A 39 -14.71 6.04 -27.19
CA ALA A 39 -15.78 5.52 -26.33
C ALA A 39 -16.61 4.41 -26.96
N SER A 40 -16.72 4.39 -28.32
CA SER A 40 -17.41 3.36 -29.10
C SER A 40 -16.51 2.20 -29.52
N ASP A 41 -15.19 2.29 -29.33
CA ASP A 41 -14.25 1.25 -29.76
C ASP A 41 -14.31 0.04 -28.83
N ASP A 42 -14.08 -1.15 -29.40
CA ASP A 42 -13.90 -2.38 -28.62
C ASP A 42 -12.47 -2.47 -28.11
N LEU A 43 -12.14 -1.66 -27.13
CA LEU A 43 -10.81 -1.60 -26.52
C LEU A 43 -10.58 -2.77 -25.55
N PRO A 44 -9.33 -3.27 -25.45
CA PRO A 44 -8.96 -4.18 -24.37
C PRO A 44 -9.15 -3.50 -23.01
N LEU A 45 -9.40 -4.31 -21.99
CA LEU A 45 -9.58 -3.84 -20.61
C LEU A 45 -8.23 -3.82 -19.89
N LEU A 46 -8.01 -2.79 -19.08
CA LEU A 46 -6.90 -2.69 -18.11
C LEU A 46 -7.47 -2.46 -16.72
N LEU A 47 -7.31 -3.44 -15.82
CA LEU A 47 -7.65 -3.30 -14.41
C LEU A 47 -6.47 -2.65 -13.68
N PHE A 48 -6.72 -1.53 -13.01
CA PHE A 48 -5.76 -0.92 -12.11
C PHE A 48 -5.97 -1.44 -10.68
N LEU A 49 -4.93 -2.02 -10.12
CA LEU A 49 -4.86 -2.52 -8.75
C LEU A 49 -4.02 -1.56 -7.90
N GLN A 50 -4.69 -0.83 -7.03
CA GLN A 50 -4.05 0.16 -6.16
C GLN A 50 -3.22 -0.50 -5.07
N GLY A 51 -2.16 0.18 -4.66
CA GLY A 51 -1.35 -0.15 -3.50
C GLY A 51 -2.06 0.09 -2.16
N GLY A 52 -1.33 0.07 -1.11
CA GLY A 52 -1.75 0.13 0.27
C GLY A 52 -1.11 -1.02 1.03
N PRO A 53 -1.86 -1.82 1.80
CA PRO A 53 -3.25 -2.30 1.63
C PRO A 53 -4.33 -1.24 1.90
N GLY A 54 -5.57 -1.56 1.58
CA GLY A 54 -6.70 -0.65 1.84
C GLY A 54 -6.71 0.60 0.95
N GLY A 55 -6.04 0.59 -0.20
CA GLY A 55 -6.03 1.69 -1.14
C GLY A 55 -7.26 1.71 -2.05
N MET A 56 -7.91 2.87 -2.18
CA MET A 56 -8.95 3.08 -3.20
C MET A 56 -8.32 3.37 -4.56
N GLY A 57 -8.99 3.00 -5.64
CA GLY A 57 -8.59 3.37 -7.00
C GLY A 57 -8.38 4.89 -7.14
N PRO A 58 -7.38 5.34 -7.90
CA PRO A 58 -7.13 6.76 -8.09
C PRO A 58 -8.32 7.43 -8.76
N ARG A 59 -8.53 8.71 -8.46
CA ARG A 59 -9.53 9.51 -9.17
C ARG A 59 -8.94 9.99 -10.49
N PRO A 60 -9.67 9.84 -11.62
CA PRO A 60 -9.14 10.18 -12.93
C PRO A 60 -8.68 11.63 -13.00
N THR A 61 -7.43 11.84 -13.34
CA THR A 61 -6.84 13.15 -13.65
C THR A 61 -6.18 13.07 -15.01
N GLN A 62 -6.04 14.19 -15.69
CA GLN A 62 -5.35 14.25 -16.98
C GLN A 62 -3.84 14.04 -16.79
N GLY A 63 -3.21 13.35 -17.74
CA GLY A 63 -1.76 13.10 -17.74
C GLY A 63 -1.33 11.81 -17.06
N GLY A 64 -0.01 11.64 -16.94
CA GLY A 64 0.64 10.49 -16.33
C GLY A 64 0.28 9.15 -16.99
N TRP A 65 0.39 8.08 -16.22
CA TRP A 65 0.12 6.73 -16.71
C TRP A 65 -1.30 6.52 -17.25
N LEU A 66 -2.29 7.22 -16.68
CA LEU A 66 -3.70 7.06 -17.12
C LEU A 66 -3.89 7.55 -18.56
N ALA A 67 -3.27 8.68 -18.94
CA ALA A 67 -3.34 9.16 -20.30
C ALA A 67 -2.73 8.15 -21.29
N GLN A 68 -1.58 7.55 -20.94
CA GLN A 68 -0.93 6.52 -21.75
C GLN A 68 -1.79 5.25 -21.86
N ALA A 69 -2.39 4.82 -20.75
CA ALA A 69 -3.27 3.65 -20.73
C ALA A 69 -4.50 3.85 -21.65
N LEU A 70 -5.11 5.03 -21.62
CA LEU A 70 -6.32 5.36 -22.37
C LEU A 70 -6.11 5.43 -23.90
N GLU A 71 -4.86 5.54 -24.35
CA GLU A 71 -4.55 5.44 -25.79
C GLU A 71 -4.91 4.05 -26.37
N LYS A 72 -4.81 3.00 -25.56
CA LYS A 72 -4.96 1.61 -26.01
C LYS A 72 -6.01 0.81 -25.24
N HIS A 73 -6.47 1.30 -24.08
CA HIS A 73 -7.31 0.53 -23.17
C HIS A 73 -8.53 1.31 -22.71
N ARG A 74 -9.51 0.55 -22.30
CA ARG A 74 -10.57 0.95 -21.38
C ARG A 74 -10.11 0.60 -19.97
N VAL A 75 -9.91 1.61 -19.12
CA VAL A 75 -9.30 1.45 -17.81
C VAL A 75 -10.37 1.25 -16.74
N VAL A 76 -10.21 0.24 -15.90
CA VAL A 76 -11.07 -0.05 -14.76
C VAL A 76 -10.31 0.27 -13.47
N LEU A 77 -10.78 1.27 -12.73
CA LEU A 77 -10.23 1.71 -11.45
C LEU A 77 -11.08 1.12 -10.34
N LEU A 78 -10.56 0.10 -9.66
CA LEU A 78 -11.23 -0.61 -8.58
C LEU A 78 -11.04 0.13 -7.26
N ASP A 79 -12.13 0.51 -6.59
CA ASP A 79 -12.07 0.78 -5.16
C ASP A 79 -12.15 -0.58 -4.45
N GLN A 80 -11.03 -1.02 -3.86
CA GLN A 80 -10.97 -2.30 -3.16
C GLN A 80 -12.06 -2.37 -2.07
N ARG A 81 -12.50 -3.59 -1.71
CA ARG A 81 -13.43 -3.77 -0.59
C ARG A 81 -12.94 -3.01 0.65
N GLY A 82 -13.83 -2.39 1.38
CA GLY A 82 -13.49 -1.56 2.55
C GLY A 82 -13.05 -0.13 2.24
N THR A 83 -12.94 0.28 0.98
CA THR A 83 -12.33 1.56 0.60
C THR A 83 -13.18 2.41 -0.33
N GLY A 84 -12.87 3.68 -0.45
CA GLY A 84 -13.39 4.58 -1.47
C GLY A 84 -14.91 4.66 -1.50
N ARG A 85 -15.50 4.29 -2.63
CA ARG A 85 -16.96 4.20 -2.84
C ARG A 85 -17.50 2.77 -2.70
N SER A 86 -16.63 1.79 -2.46
CA SER A 86 -17.04 0.49 -1.93
C SER A 86 -17.55 0.62 -0.50
N SER A 87 -18.23 -0.40 0.03
CA SER A 87 -18.63 -0.40 1.45
C SER A 87 -17.39 -0.19 2.31
N ARG A 88 -17.32 0.97 2.99
CA ARG A 88 -16.13 1.40 3.75
C ARG A 88 -16.00 0.66 5.06
N VAL A 89 -14.75 0.43 5.44
CA VAL A 89 -14.35 0.08 6.81
C VAL A 89 -13.64 1.27 7.42
N ASP A 90 -14.24 1.83 8.46
CA ASP A 90 -13.72 2.94 9.26
C ASP A 90 -14.00 2.69 10.76
N ALA A 91 -13.57 3.59 11.63
CA ALA A 91 -13.81 3.50 13.08
C ALA A 91 -15.29 3.25 13.40
N ARG A 92 -16.21 3.96 12.71
CA ARG A 92 -17.64 3.81 12.90
C ARG A 92 -18.17 2.42 12.53
N THR A 93 -17.50 1.73 11.61
CA THR A 93 -17.86 0.35 11.24
C THR A 93 -17.63 -0.58 12.42
N VAL A 94 -16.46 -0.50 13.05
CA VAL A 94 -16.12 -1.30 14.23
C VAL A 94 -16.99 -0.93 15.42
N GLU A 95 -17.20 0.36 15.66
CA GLU A 95 -18.08 0.85 16.73
C GLU A 95 -19.51 0.32 16.59
N ARG A 96 -20.07 0.29 15.37
CA ARG A 96 -21.41 -0.29 15.11
C ARG A 96 -21.43 -1.80 15.36
N MET A 97 -20.40 -2.53 14.93
CA MET A 97 -20.31 -3.98 15.19
C MET A 97 -20.27 -4.27 16.68
N THR A 98 -19.43 -3.55 17.42
CA THR A 98 -19.31 -3.70 18.89
C THR A 98 -20.64 -3.32 19.58
N ALA A 99 -21.28 -2.23 19.18
CA ALA A 99 -22.59 -1.82 19.72
C ALA A 99 -23.69 -2.86 19.43
N SER A 100 -23.55 -3.65 18.35
CA SER A 100 -24.45 -4.76 18.01
C SER A 100 -24.09 -6.08 18.69
N GLY A 101 -23.08 -6.08 19.59
CA GLY A 101 -22.68 -7.24 20.39
C GLY A 101 -21.53 -8.06 19.81
N ALA A 102 -20.85 -7.61 18.74
CA ALA A 102 -19.66 -8.28 18.24
C ALA A 102 -18.51 -8.12 19.24
N ASP A 103 -17.84 -9.21 19.55
CA ASP A 103 -16.60 -9.21 20.33
C ASP A 103 -15.38 -8.93 19.42
N ALA A 104 -14.21 -8.78 20.03
CA ALA A 104 -12.97 -8.51 19.31
C ALA A 104 -12.61 -9.61 18.30
N ALA A 105 -12.91 -10.88 18.59
CA ALA A 105 -12.67 -12.00 17.69
C ALA A 105 -13.55 -11.90 16.44
N THR A 106 -14.83 -11.58 16.61
CA THR A 106 -15.77 -11.34 15.50
C THR A 106 -15.31 -10.18 14.62
N VAL A 107 -14.81 -9.09 15.21
CA VAL A 107 -14.26 -7.95 14.47
C VAL A 107 -12.98 -8.34 13.73
N ALA A 108 -12.08 -9.11 14.35
CA ALA A 108 -10.86 -9.61 13.72
C ALA A 108 -11.18 -10.50 12.50
N ASP A 109 -12.13 -11.42 12.63
CA ASP A 109 -12.57 -12.26 11.52
C ASP A 109 -13.19 -11.45 10.39
N TYR A 110 -14.00 -10.43 10.72
CA TYR A 110 -14.54 -9.50 9.72
C TYR A 110 -13.41 -8.78 8.96
N LEU A 111 -12.42 -8.25 9.67
CA LEU A 111 -11.29 -7.53 9.07
C LEU A 111 -10.39 -8.44 8.22
N ALA A 112 -10.22 -9.72 8.61
CA ALA A 112 -9.50 -10.71 7.84
C ALA A 112 -10.12 -10.96 6.44
N CYS A 113 -11.41 -10.68 6.26
CA CYS A 113 -12.09 -10.79 4.97
C CYS A 113 -11.70 -9.70 3.95
N PHE A 114 -10.82 -8.74 4.30
CA PHE A 114 -10.40 -7.65 3.42
C PHE A 114 -9.01 -7.84 2.81
N ARG A 115 -8.49 -9.06 2.83
CA ARG A 115 -7.19 -9.44 2.26
C ARG A 115 -7.20 -9.54 0.72
N GLY A 116 -6.00 -9.76 0.17
CA GLY A 116 -5.74 -9.85 -1.27
C GLY A 116 -6.54 -10.90 -2.01
N ASP A 117 -6.74 -12.06 -1.42
CA ASP A 117 -7.52 -13.15 -2.00
C ASP A 117 -9.00 -12.77 -2.21
N ALA A 118 -9.58 -12.07 -1.25
CA ALA A 118 -10.95 -11.58 -1.36
C ALA A 118 -11.08 -10.42 -2.37
N ILE A 119 -10.07 -9.52 -2.41
CA ILE A 119 -10.01 -8.43 -3.41
C ILE A 119 -9.92 -8.98 -4.83
N VAL A 120 -9.11 -10.00 -5.06
CA VAL A 120 -9.00 -10.67 -6.37
C VAL A 120 -10.32 -11.35 -6.75
N ALA A 121 -10.97 -12.02 -5.80
CA ALA A 121 -12.27 -12.64 -6.04
C ALA A 121 -13.38 -11.61 -6.33
N ASP A 122 -13.30 -10.39 -5.77
CA ASP A 122 -14.21 -9.28 -6.12
C ASP A 122 -13.95 -8.78 -7.55
N ALA A 123 -12.68 -8.66 -7.94
CA ALA A 123 -12.29 -8.29 -9.29
C ALA A 123 -12.81 -9.32 -10.32
N GLU A 124 -12.71 -10.63 -10.02
CA GLU A 124 -13.29 -11.69 -10.86
C GLU A 124 -14.80 -11.62 -10.94
N HIS A 125 -15.48 -11.38 -9.83
CA HIS A 125 -16.93 -11.21 -9.84
C HIS A 125 -17.35 -10.01 -10.69
N LEU A 126 -16.64 -8.88 -10.57
CA LEU A 126 -16.85 -7.69 -11.39
C LEU A 126 -16.60 -8.00 -12.88
N ARG A 127 -15.50 -8.69 -13.21
CA ARG A 127 -15.14 -9.09 -14.59
C ARG A 127 -16.23 -9.95 -15.23
N ALA A 128 -16.71 -10.93 -14.48
CA ALA A 128 -17.74 -11.85 -14.98
C ALA A 128 -19.09 -11.17 -15.18
N THR A 129 -19.53 -10.35 -14.23
CA THR A 129 -20.89 -9.80 -14.20
C THR A 129 -21.05 -8.51 -14.99
N VAL A 130 -20.02 -7.64 -15.01
CA VAL A 130 -20.08 -6.33 -15.64
C VAL A 130 -19.43 -6.34 -17.03
N PHE A 131 -18.28 -7.03 -17.15
CA PHE A 131 -17.49 -7.03 -18.39
C PHE A 131 -17.64 -8.30 -19.22
N GLY A 132 -18.68 -9.11 -18.94
CA GLY A 132 -19.04 -10.30 -19.73
C GLY A 132 -17.96 -11.38 -19.74
N GLY A 133 -17.13 -11.47 -18.70
CA GLY A 133 -16.06 -12.45 -18.60
C GLY A 133 -14.85 -12.17 -19.50
N ARG A 134 -14.77 -11.01 -20.16
CA ARG A 134 -13.62 -10.63 -21.00
C ARG A 134 -12.32 -10.67 -20.20
N ARG A 135 -11.26 -11.19 -20.81
CA ARG A 135 -9.91 -11.12 -20.24
C ARG A 135 -9.45 -9.67 -20.17
N TRP A 136 -8.65 -9.35 -19.20
CA TRP A 136 -8.04 -8.02 -19.04
C TRP A 136 -6.55 -8.08 -18.76
N ALA A 137 -5.87 -6.96 -18.99
CA ALA A 137 -4.55 -6.73 -18.44
C ALA A 137 -4.67 -6.19 -17.01
N THR A 138 -3.64 -6.33 -16.18
CA THR A 138 -3.53 -5.65 -14.89
C THR A 138 -2.39 -4.64 -14.89
N LEU A 139 -2.57 -3.55 -14.14
CA LEU A 139 -1.51 -2.64 -13.72
C LEU A 139 -1.55 -2.54 -12.19
N GLY A 140 -0.62 -3.23 -11.54
CA GLY A 140 -0.50 -3.27 -10.08
C GLY A 140 0.60 -2.34 -9.59
N GLN A 141 0.25 -1.41 -8.69
CA GLN A 141 1.21 -0.53 -8.04
C GLN A 141 1.38 -0.95 -6.58
N SER A 142 2.63 -1.17 -6.11
CA SER A 142 2.90 -1.55 -4.72
C SER A 142 2.12 -2.83 -4.34
N TYR A 143 1.32 -2.83 -3.29
CA TYR A 143 0.43 -3.94 -2.93
C TYR A 143 -0.46 -4.41 -4.10
N GLY A 144 -0.75 -3.55 -5.08
CA GLY A 144 -1.42 -3.96 -6.32
C GLY A 144 -0.64 -5.00 -7.13
N GLY A 145 0.68 -5.04 -7.00
CA GLY A 145 1.51 -6.11 -7.54
C GLY A 145 1.35 -7.42 -6.76
N PHE A 146 1.19 -7.37 -5.42
CA PHE A 146 0.85 -8.53 -4.60
C PHE A 146 -0.49 -9.12 -5.03
N LEU A 147 -1.48 -8.25 -5.27
CA LEU A 147 -2.77 -8.66 -5.84
C LEU A 147 -2.62 -9.27 -7.23
N THR A 148 -1.69 -8.78 -8.05
CA THR A 148 -1.40 -9.35 -9.38
C THR A 148 -0.84 -10.77 -9.25
N MET A 149 0.09 -11.03 -8.33
CA MET A 149 0.61 -12.39 -8.08
C MET A 149 -0.47 -13.32 -7.52
N THR A 150 -1.34 -12.82 -6.62
CA THR A 150 -2.51 -13.56 -6.15
C THR A 150 -3.47 -13.88 -7.31
N TYR A 151 -3.65 -12.95 -8.25
CA TYR A 151 -4.50 -13.13 -9.43
C TYR A 151 -3.93 -14.20 -10.36
N LEU A 152 -2.63 -14.15 -10.65
CA LEU A 152 -1.92 -15.17 -11.44
C LEU A 152 -2.01 -16.55 -10.78
N SER A 153 -1.95 -16.62 -9.44
CA SER A 153 -2.11 -17.87 -8.70
C SER A 153 -3.51 -18.46 -8.80
N ARG A 154 -4.54 -17.63 -8.92
CA ARG A 154 -5.93 -18.09 -8.79
C ARG A 154 -6.69 -18.12 -10.10
N HIS A 155 -6.44 -17.14 -10.99
CA HIS A 155 -7.21 -16.91 -12.22
C HIS A 155 -6.31 -16.47 -13.39
N PRO A 156 -5.21 -17.17 -13.73
CA PRO A 156 -4.35 -16.78 -14.85
C PRO A 156 -5.10 -16.73 -16.17
N GLU A 157 -6.14 -17.57 -16.33
CA GLU A 157 -6.99 -17.61 -17.53
C GLU A 157 -7.76 -16.31 -17.77
N ALA A 158 -7.96 -15.47 -16.74
CA ALA A 158 -8.62 -14.18 -16.84
C ALA A 158 -7.70 -13.07 -17.34
N LEU A 159 -6.39 -13.33 -17.37
CA LEU A 159 -5.37 -12.32 -17.62
C LEU A 159 -4.81 -12.43 -19.04
N THR A 160 -4.53 -11.28 -19.66
CA THR A 160 -3.83 -11.22 -20.95
C THR A 160 -2.35 -10.90 -20.78
N ARG A 161 -2.04 -10.01 -19.85
CA ARG A 161 -0.69 -9.57 -19.45
C ARG A 161 -0.76 -8.81 -18.12
N CYS A 162 0.36 -8.69 -17.45
CA CYS A 162 0.45 -8.00 -16.17
C CYS A 162 1.59 -6.97 -16.18
N TYR A 163 1.29 -5.79 -15.63
CA TYR A 163 2.27 -4.74 -15.38
C TYR A 163 2.36 -4.52 -13.87
N VAL A 164 3.57 -4.49 -13.32
CA VAL A 164 3.83 -4.31 -11.89
C VAL A 164 4.81 -3.18 -11.67
N THR A 165 4.52 -2.29 -10.74
CA THR A 165 5.39 -1.17 -10.40
C THR A 165 5.69 -1.16 -8.91
N GLY A 166 6.95 -1.41 -8.52
CA GLY A 166 7.39 -1.48 -7.12
C GLY A 166 6.56 -2.43 -6.26
N GLY A 167 6.19 -3.62 -6.80
CA GLY A 167 5.18 -4.45 -6.14
C GLY A 167 5.34 -5.96 -6.35
N LEU A 168 6.52 -6.49 -6.64
CA LEU A 168 6.74 -7.94 -6.58
C LEU A 168 6.82 -8.38 -5.13
N PRO A 169 5.83 -9.17 -4.61
CA PRO A 169 5.77 -9.55 -3.21
C PRO A 169 6.84 -10.57 -2.86
N PRO A 170 7.27 -10.65 -1.62
CA PRO A 170 8.01 -11.82 -1.14
C PRO A 170 7.05 -13.01 -1.05
N LEU A 171 7.28 -14.08 -1.83
CA LEU A 171 6.36 -15.21 -1.92
C LEU A 171 6.50 -16.21 -0.76
N THR A 172 7.71 -16.35 -0.21
CA THR A 172 8.05 -17.47 0.68
C THR A 172 8.65 -17.07 2.03
N VAL A 173 8.97 -15.77 2.21
CA VAL A 173 9.54 -15.27 3.47
C VAL A 173 8.44 -14.72 4.39
N ASP A 174 8.72 -14.66 5.67
CA ASP A 174 7.83 -14.11 6.68
C ASP A 174 7.97 -12.58 6.81
N ALA A 175 7.04 -11.97 7.53
CA ALA A 175 7.03 -10.54 7.79
C ALA A 175 8.30 -10.06 8.52
N GLU A 176 8.88 -10.87 9.42
CA GLU A 176 10.12 -10.55 10.13
C GLU A 176 11.28 -10.35 9.14
N THR A 177 11.41 -11.25 8.16
CA THR A 177 12.43 -11.12 7.10
C THR A 177 12.19 -9.87 6.26
N VAL A 178 10.93 -9.56 5.93
CA VAL A 178 10.60 -8.34 5.18
C VAL A 178 11.03 -7.10 5.96
N TYR A 179 10.63 -6.97 7.22
CA TYR A 179 10.95 -5.78 8.02
C TYR A 179 12.46 -5.67 8.32
N ARG A 180 13.19 -6.77 8.39
CA ARG A 180 14.65 -6.75 8.46
C ARG A 180 15.27 -6.04 7.25
N HIS A 181 14.82 -6.39 6.05
CA HIS A 181 15.29 -5.76 4.80
C HIS A 181 14.83 -4.30 4.69
N THR A 182 13.55 -4.03 4.93
CA THR A 182 13.02 -2.67 4.76
C THR A 182 13.57 -1.69 5.78
N LEU A 183 13.84 -2.11 7.03
CA LEU A 183 14.51 -1.26 8.02
C LEU A 183 15.97 -0.97 7.67
N ASP A 184 16.71 -1.90 7.03
CA ASP A 184 18.05 -1.63 6.51
C ASP A 184 18.01 -0.55 5.42
N ARG A 185 17.02 -0.65 4.50
CA ARG A 185 16.78 0.38 3.46
C ARG A 185 16.39 1.72 4.09
N GLN A 186 15.50 1.69 5.09
CA GLN A 186 15.06 2.89 5.79
C GLN A 186 16.22 3.59 6.52
N GLU A 187 17.13 2.84 7.13
CA GLU A 187 18.35 3.41 7.72
C GLU A 187 19.24 4.08 6.66
N ALA A 188 19.37 3.46 5.47
CA ALA A 188 20.08 4.08 4.36
C ALA A 188 19.41 5.40 3.91
N ARG A 189 18.07 5.47 3.88
CA ARG A 189 17.34 6.71 3.58
C ARG A 189 17.54 7.78 4.65
N ASN A 190 17.61 7.42 5.93
CA ASN A 190 17.95 8.35 7.01
C ASN A 190 19.39 8.89 6.86
N ARG A 191 20.36 8.04 6.48
CA ARG A 191 21.72 8.50 6.19
C ARG A 191 21.75 9.48 5.01
N GLU A 192 20.92 9.25 3.99
CA GLU A 192 20.80 10.15 2.85
C GLU A 192 20.20 11.51 3.25
N LEU A 193 19.15 11.52 4.09
CA LEU A 193 18.60 12.73 4.69
C LEU A 193 19.68 13.50 5.45
N ALA A 194 20.43 12.82 6.32
CA ALA A 194 21.50 13.45 7.12
C ALA A 194 22.63 14.03 6.26
N ARG A 195 22.94 13.40 5.14
CA ARG A 195 23.93 13.90 4.19
C ARG A 195 23.48 15.15 3.45
N GLN A 196 22.20 15.20 3.05
CA GLN A 196 21.64 16.32 2.29
C GLN A 196 21.25 17.49 3.20
N HIS A 197 20.70 17.21 4.37
CA HIS A 197 20.09 18.19 5.28
C HIS A 197 20.50 17.91 6.75
N PRO A 198 21.78 18.13 7.13
CA PRO A 198 22.22 17.84 8.49
C PRO A 198 21.51 18.69 9.57
N ASP A 199 21.11 19.92 9.23
CA ASP A 199 20.39 20.81 10.16
C ASP A 199 18.95 20.30 10.44
N ASP A 200 18.32 19.66 9.46
CA ASP A 200 17.01 19.03 9.64
C ASP A 200 17.07 17.89 10.66
N VAL A 201 18.16 17.12 10.64
CA VAL A 201 18.37 16.04 11.61
C VAL A 201 18.53 16.57 13.02
N ALA A 202 19.23 17.70 13.18
CA ALA A 202 19.34 18.37 14.48
C ALA A 202 17.99 18.91 14.96
N LEU A 203 17.20 19.51 14.06
CA LEU A 203 15.86 20.01 14.36
C LEU A 203 14.89 18.87 14.72
N LEU A 204 14.94 17.73 14.00
CA LEU A 204 14.15 16.54 14.35
C LEU A 204 14.48 16.05 15.76
N GLY A 205 15.76 16.08 16.17
CA GLY A 205 16.17 15.77 17.54
C GLY A 205 15.52 16.72 18.57
N ALA A 206 15.56 18.03 18.32
CA ALA A 206 14.95 19.03 19.20
C ALA A 206 13.41 18.88 19.27
N LEU A 207 12.75 18.61 18.15
CA LEU A 207 11.31 18.31 18.10
C LEU A 207 10.96 17.03 18.87
N ALA A 208 11.81 16.00 18.79
CA ALA A 208 11.64 14.78 19.58
C ALA A 208 11.78 15.05 21.08
N ASP A 209 12.77 15.84 21.49
CA ASP A 209 12.94 16.23 22.91
C ASP A 209 11.73 17.02 23.40
N ARG A 210 11.14 17.87 22.54
CA ARG A 210 9.91 18.61 22.86
C ARG A 210 8.69 17.69 22.94
N ALA A 211 8.55 16.73 22.02
CA ALA A 211 7.47 15.75 22.04
C ALA A 211 7.54 14.80 23.25
N ALA A 212 8.76 14.47 23.71
CA ALA A 212 8.97 13.62 24.89
C ALA A 212 8.41 14.22 26.19
N ALA A 213 8.16 15.53 26.24
CA ALA A 213 7.49 16.17 27.35
C ALA A 213 5.99 15.76 27.48
N GLY A 214 5.38 15.23 26.40
CA GLY A 214 4.04 14.65 26.43
C GLY A 214 2.87 15.65 26.44
N ASP A 215 3.13 16.93 26.20
CA ASP A 215 2.13 18.00 26.20
C ASP A 215 1.90 18.68 24.85
N VAL A 216 2.61 18.21 23.80
CA VAL A 216 2.38 18.66 22.42
C VAL A 216 1.15 17.94 21.87
N VAL A 217 0.10 18.71 21.54
CA VAL A 217 -1.18 18.17 21.07
C VAL A 217 -1.39 18.50 19.61
N LEU A 218 -1.71 17.47 18.81
CA LEU A 218 -2.08 17.61 17.42
C LEU A 218 -3.52 18.18 17.29
N PRO A 219 -3.87 18.80 16.15
CA PRO A 219 -5.21 19.39 15.96
C PRO A 219 -6.39 18.45 16.22
N GLY A 220 -6.20 17.13 16.03
CA GLY A 220 -7.20 16.09 16.31
C GLY A 220 -7.36 15.72 17.78
N GLY A 221 -6.52 16.26 18.67
CA GLY A 221 -6.53 15.99 20.13
C GLY A 221 -5.61 14.85 20.57
N ASP A 222 -4.98 14.13 19.65
CA ASP A 222 -3.95 13.13 19.99
C ASP A 222 -2.67 13.84 20.42
N VAL A 223 -1.93 13.24 21.36
CA VAL A 223 -0.59 13.71 21.74
C VAL A 223 0.42 13.35 20.66
N LEU A 224 1.29 14.28 20.28
CA LEU A 224 2.45 14.00 19.46
C LEU A 224 3.52 13.30 20.30
N THR A 225 3.71 12.02 20.11
CA THR A 225 4.80 11.26 20.72
C THR A 225 6.03 11.23 19.81
N VAL A 226 7.18 10.86 20.35
CA VAL A 226 8.41 10.72 19.57
C VAL A 226 8.26 9.64 18.51
N GLU A 227 7.65 8.52 18.87
CA GLU A 227 7.38 7.41 17.96
C GLU A 227 6.48 7.86 16.79
N ARG A 228 5.45 8.68 17.08
CA ARG A 228 4.60 9.24 16.01
C ARG A 228 5.37 10.21 15.11
N LEU A 229 6.27 11.02 15.67
CA LEU A 229 7.17 11.89 14.90
C LEU A 229 8.07 11.05 13.97
N GLN A 230 8.61 9.92 14.46
CA GLN A 230 9.44 9.02 13.66
C GLN A 230 8.70 8.47 12.43
N THR A 231 7.37 8.30 12.49
CA THR A 231 6.60 7.81 11.34
C THR A 231 6.54 8.76 10.14
N LEU A 232 6.99 10.02 10.28
CA LEU A 232 7.22 10.91 9.13
C LEU A 232 8.19 10.31 8.11
N GLY A 233 9.04 9.38 8.55
CA GLY A 233 9.97 8.64 7.70
C GLY A 233 9.31 7.76 6.63
N MET A 234 8.00 7.50 6.73
CA MET A 234 7.27 6.87 5.64
C MET A 234 7.39 7.68 4.33
N SER A 235 7.57 8.99 4.40
CA SER A 235 7.79 9.82 3.21
C SER A 235 9.13 9.58 2.51
N LEU A 236 10.14 9.07 3.21
CA LEU A 236 11.51 8.88 2.67
C LEU A 236 11.58 7.85 1.54
N GLY A 237 10.56 7.03 1.37
CA GLY A 237 10.43 6.11 0.23
C GLY A 237 9.85 6.74 -1.04
N MET A 238 9.50 8.03 -1.02
CA MET A 238 8.99 8.75 -2.18
C MET A 238 10.08 9.57 -2.83
N SER A 239 10.01 9.77 -4.16
CA SER A 239 11.03 10.50 -4.94
C SER A 239 11.25 11.95 -4.44
N THR A 240 10.21 12.57 -3.90
CA THR A 240 10.27 13.91 -3.30
C THR A 240 10.28 13.88 -1.77
N GLY A 241 10.49 12.70 -1.15
CA GLY A 241 10.29 12.50 0.29
C GLY A 241 11.23 13.32 1.16
N ILE A 242 12.53 13.32 0.84
CA ILE A 242 13.54 14.11 1.58
C ILE A 242 13.25 15.60 1.45
N SER A 243 13.06 16.12 0.23
CA SER A 243 12.75 17.54 0.05
C SER A 243 11.40 17.93 0.66
N GLY A 244 10.39 17.06 0.58
CA GLY A 244 9.09 17.29 1.22
C GLY A 244 9.17 17.30 2.76
N LEU A 245 10.10 16.55 3.35
CA LEU A 245 10.37 16.60 4.78
C LEU A 245 11.14 17.88 5.14
N HIS A 246 12.16 18.25 4.36
CA HIS A 246 12.90 19.49 4.54
C HIS A 246 11.97 20.71 4.57
N TRP A 247 11.08 20.86 3.60
CA TRP A 247 10.12 21.97 3.58
C TRP A 247 9.05 21.90 4.67
N LEU A 248 8.75 20.73 5.20
CA LEU A 248 7.92 20.59 6.40
C LEU A 248 8.66 21.14 7.62
N LEU A 249 9.96 20.81 7.75
CA LEU A 249 10.79 21.24 8.88
C LEU A 249 11.15 22.73 8.83
N ASP A 250 11.23 23.34 7.64
CA ASP A 250 11.43 24.78 7.47
C ASP A 250 10.39 25.62 8.21
N THR A 251 9.20 25.09 8.40
CA THR A 251 8.10 25.76 9.13
C THR A 251 7.78 25.10 10.46
N ALA A 252 8.68 24.27 11.00
CA ALA A 252 8.38 23.44 12.17
C ALA A 252 8.19 24.24 13.46
N LEU A 253 8.89 25.35 13.62
CA LEU A 253 8.84 26.17 14.83
C LEU A 253 8.16 27.50 14.57
N ASP A 254 7.49 28.01 15.58
CA ASP A 254 6.97 29.37 15.63
C ASP A 254 8.09 30.34 16.03
N ASP A 255 8.38 31.34 15.20
CA ASP A 255 9.49 32.29 15.38
C ASP A 255 9.41 33.09 16.66
N ALA A 256 8.22 33.33 17.20
CA ALA A 256 8.02 34.13 18.41
C ALA A 256 8.18 33.33 19.69
N THR A 257 7.84 32.04 19.65
CA THR A 257 7.78 31.20 20.85
C THR A 257 8.83 30.10 20.87
N GLY A 258 9.33 29.67 19.71
CA GLY A 258 10.20 28.50 19.55
C GLY A 258 9.48 27.16 19.74
N GLU A 259 8.15 27.17 19.93
CA GLU A 259 7.34 25.96 20.04
C GLU A 259 6.96 25.39 18.67
N PRO A 260 6.57 24.09 18.57
CA PRO A 260 6.09 23.53 17.33
C PRO A 260 4.91 24.32 16.74
N SER A 261 5.04 24.74 15.50
CA SER A 261 4.08 25.62 14.85
C SER A 261 2.76 24.90 14.53
N VAL A 262 1.66 25.63 14.50
CA VAL A 262 0.34 25.08 14.16
C VAL A 262 0.32 24.45 12.76
N PRO A 263 0.90 25.08 11.71
CA PRO A 263 1.00 24.43 10.39
C PRO A 263 1.78 23.12 10.41
N PHE A 264 2.90 23.06 11.09
CA PHE A 264 3.69 21.84 11.25
C PHE A 264 2.87 20.72 11.92
N LEU A 265 2.23 21.00 13.04
CA LEU A 265 1.40 20.03 13.77
C LEU A 265 0.23 19.53 12.91
N ALA A 266 -0.38 20.39 12.09
CA ALA A 266 -1.45 19.99 11.17
C ALA A 266 -0.93 19.05 10.07
N GLU A 267 0.23 19.34 9.50
CA GLU A 267 0.86 18.48 8.48
C GLU A 267 1.32 17.14 9.09
N VAL A 268 1.89 17.15 10.30
CA VAL A 268 2.24 15.89 11.00
C VAL A 268 0.98 15.05 11.21
N ALA A 269 -0.11 15.63 11.70
CA ALA A 269 -1.37 14.91 11.87
C ALA A 269 -1.86 14.30 10.55
N ALA A 270 -1.83 15.08 9.46
CA ALA A 270 -2.28 14.63 8.13
C ALA A 270 -1.41 13.51 7.55
N ARG A 271 -0.09 13.57 7.75
CA ARG A 271 0.86 12.59 7.19
C ARG A 271 0.96 11.30 8.01
N THR A 272 0.60 11.34 9.29
CA THR A 272 0.73 10.20 10.23
C THR A 272 -0.62 9.63 10.67
N GLY A 273 -1.74 10.21 10.22
CA GLY A 273 -3.09 9.80 10.62
C GLY A 273 -3.68 8.73 9.70
N PHE A 274 -4.64 7.98 10.23
CA PHE A 274 -5.34 6.87 9.55
C PHE A 274 -6.86 7.07 9.44
N GLU A 275 -7.36 8.28 9.65
CA GLU A 275 -8.80 8.61 9.63
C GLU A 275 -9.46 8.23 8.30
N THR A 276 -8.73 8.35 7.21
CA THR A 276 -9.24 8.07 5.84
C THR A 276 -9.00 6.65 5.37
N ASN A 277 -8.04 5.94 5.99
CA ASN A 277 -7.65 4.58 5.61
C ASN A 277 -7.14 3.74 6.80
N PRO A 278 -7.98 3.40 7.79
CA PRO A 278 -7.56 2.55 8.90
C PRO A 278 -7.19 1.13 8.49
N LEU A 279 -7.75 0.62 7.37
CA LEU A 279 -7.37 -0.69 6.85
C LEU A 279 -5.90 -0.77 6.46
N TYR A 280 -5.27 0.35 6.11
CA TYR A 280 -3.84 0.38 5.85
C TYR A 280 -3.06 -0.08 7.10
N ALA A 281 -3.34 0.51 8.26
CA ALA A 281 -2.70 0.10 9.51
C ALA A 281 -3.03 -1.36 9.87
N VAL A 282 -4.31 -1.75 9.78
CA VAL A 282 -4.79 -3.08 10.21
C VAL A 282 -4.21 -4.21 9.36
N LEU A 283 -4.02 -3.98 8.06
CA LEU A 283 -3.64 -5.03 7.12
C LEU A 283 -2.17 -4.97 6.69
N GLN A 284 -1.39 -3.94 7.07
CA GLN A 284 -0.03 -3.74 6.56
C GLN A 284 0.91 -4.92 6.82
N GLU A 285 0.84 -5.56 7.99
CA GLU A 285 1.61 -6.77 8.26
C GLU A 285 0.90 -8.02 7.71
N VAL A 286 -0.44 -8.02 7.73
CA VAL A 286 -1.27 -9.15 7.29
C VAL A 286 -1.08 -9.51 5.81
N ILE A 287 -0.64 -8.57 4.97
CA ILE A 287 -0.36 -8.85 3.54
C ILE A 287 0.77 -9.87 3.32
N TYR A 288 1.63 -10.08 4.32
CA TYR A 288 2.72 -11.05 4.28
C TYR A 288 2.34 -12.41 4.90
N HIS A 289 1.17 -12.53 5.52
CA HIS A 289 0.77 -13.73 6.25
C HIS A 289 0.10 -14.73 5.32
N GLN A 290 0.57 -15.98 5.36
CA GLN A 290 -0.05 -17.14 4.75
C GLN A 290 0.38 -18.41 5.50
N GLY A 291 -0.48 -19.44 5.48
CA GLY A 291 -0.24 -20.67 6.22
C GLY A 291 -0.34 -20.50 7.74
N GLU A 292 0.41 -21.31 8.47
CA GLU A 292 0.29 -21.47 9.93
C GLU A 292 1.20 -20.53 10.76
N ARG A 293 1.59 -19.39 10.24
CA ARG A 293 2.48 -18.46 10.95
C ARG A 293 1.74 -17.21 11.42
N ALA A 294 1.91 -16.88 12.70
CA ALA A 294 1.51 -15.59 13.24
C ALA A 294 2.50 -14.50 12.82
N GLY A 295 2.02 -13.28 12.61
CA GLY A 295 2.87 -12.11 12.38
C GLY A 295 3.58 -11.64 13.64
N GLY A 296 2.86 -11.62 14.76
CA GLY A 296 3.40 -11.30 16.08
C GLY A 296 3.95 -9.89 16.21
N TRP A 297 3.45 -8.94 15.41
CA TRP A 297 4.00 -7.59 15.33
C TRP A 297 5.47 -7.58 14.89
N ALA A 298 5.77 -8.24 13.79
CA ALA A 298 7.12 -8.43 13.27
C ALA A 298 7.85 -7.09 13.06
N ALA A 299 7.15 -6.05 12.65
CA ALA A 299 7.73 -4.70 12.52
C ALA A 299 8.24 -4.17 13.87
N ALA A 300 7.47 -4.35 14.95
CA ALA A 300 7.88 -3.93 16.29
C ALA A 300 9.07 -4.76 16.79
N ALA A 301 9.02 -6.07 16.60
CA ALA A 301 10.10 -6.97 17.00
C ALA A 301 11.43 -6.65 16.29
N GLU A 302 11.40 -6.34 14.98
CA GLU A 302 12.61 -5.93 14.24
C GLU A 302 13.08 -4.53 14.63
N HIS A 303 12.17 -3.60 14.89
CA HIS A 303 12.50 -2.27 15.41
C HIS A 303 13.23 -2.35 16.77
N ASP A 304 12.74 -3.15 17.70
CA ASP A 304 13.31 -3.30 19.05
C ASP A 304 14.71 -3.94 19.03
N ARG A 305 15.06 -4.67 17.99
CA ARG A 305 16.42 -5.19 17.76
C ARG A 305 17.40 -4.14 17.29
N ARG A 306 16.95 -2.91 17.00
CA ARG A 306 17.75 -1.85 16.39
C ARG A 306 17.78 -0.60 17.29
N PRO A 307 18.73 -0.53 18.25
CA PRO A 307 18.82 0.60 19.17
C PRO A 307 18.92 1.98 18.49
N ALA A 308 19.39 2.03 17.24
CA ALA A 308 19.46 3.27 16.47
C ALA A 308 18.09 3.90 16.17
N PHE A 309 17.01 3.10 16.15
CA PHE A 309 15.65 3.57 15.95
C PHE A 309 14.90 3.85 17.26
N ALA A 310 15.51 3.61 18.44
CA ALA A 310 14.87 3.92 19.71
C ALA A 310 14.46 5.39 19.77
N SER A 311 13.32 5.69 20.42
CA SER A 311 12.77 7.05 20.48
C SER A 311 13.66 8.03 21.25
N ASP A 312 14.51 7.53 22.14
CA ASP A 312 15.52 8.29 22.89
C ASP A 312 16.90 8.34 22.21
N ALA A 313 17.10 7.58 21.11
CA ALA A 313 18.36 7.61 20.36
C ALA A 313 18.58 8.96 19.64
N ARG A 314 19.83 9.36 19.55
CA ARG A 314 20.24 10.56 18.79
C ARG A 314 21.44 10.23 17.91
N PRO A 315 21.44 10.65 16.61
CA PRO A 315 20.36 11.38 15.95
C PRO A 315 19.08 10.55 15.88
N LEU A 316 17.92 11.23 15.91
CA LEU A 316 16.63 10.54 15.75
C LEU A 316 16.54 9.95 14.35
N LEU A 317 16.40 8.64 14.23
CA LEU A 317 16.08 7.99 12.96
C LEU A 317 14.56 7.90 12.77
N LEU A 318 14.12 8.16 11.56
CA LEU A 318 12.73 8.06 11.15
C LEU A 318 12.40 6.64 10.68
N THR A 319 11.28 6.10 11.12
CA THR A 319 10.79 4.77 10.72
C THR A 319 10.13 4.81 9.35
N GLY A 320 10.07 3.64 8.67
CA GLY A 320 9.47 3.51 7.34
C GLY A 320 8.02 3.04 7.37
N GLU A 321 7.65 2.29 6.35
CA GLU A 321 6.33 1.69 6.18
C GLU A 321 6.18 0.48 7.12
N ALA A 322 5.84 0.75 8.37
CA ALA A 322 5.68 -0.25 9.42
C ALA A 322 4.58 0.17 10.37
N MET A 323 3.82 -0.82 10.87
CA MET A 323 2.75 -0.59 11.83
C MET A 323 3.13 -1.18 13.18
N TYR A 324 2.84 -0.43 14.23
CA TYR A 324 3.25 -0.76 15.59
C TYR A 324 2.05 -0.86 16.53
N PRO A 325 2.09 -1.72 17.56
CA PRO A 325 0.99 -1.85 18.54
C PRO A 325 0.60 -0.52 19.19
N TRP A 326 1.58 0.33 19.52
CA TRP A 326 1.34 1.61 20.17
C TRP A 326 0.48 2.58 19.34
N MET A 327 0.46 2.45 18.02
CA MET A 327 -0.36 3.31 17.14
C MET A 327 -1.84 3.19 17.47
N TYR A 328 -2.29 1.99 17.80
CA TYR A 328 -3.70 1.73 18.13
C TYR A 328 -4.13 2.33 19.46
N ALA A 329 -3.24 2.35 20.45
CA ALA A 329 -3.52 3.00 21.71
C ALA A 329 -3.47 4.55 21.61
N GLN A 330 -2.52 5.09 20.84
CA GLN A 330 -2.24 6.52 20.80
C GLN A 330 -3.09 7.31 19.81
N GLN A 331 -3.54 6.69 18.71
CA GLN A 331 -4.28 7.39 17.65
C GLN A 331 -5.78 7.10 17.73
N ALA A 332 -6.58 8.16 17.88
CA ALA A 332 -8.03 8.07 18.05
C ALA A 332 -8.71 7.28 16.89
N ALA A 333 -8.22 7.45 15.67
CA ALA A 333 -8.74 6.76 14.48
C ALA A 333 -8.53 5.23 14.51
N LEU A 334 -7.52 4.75 15.24
CA LEU A 334 -7.16 3.32 15.31
C LEU A 334 -7.65 2.63 16.59
N ARG A 335 -7.94 3.36 17.68
CA ARG A 335 -8.40 2.76 18.97
C ARG A 335 -9.53 1.75 18.80
N PRO A 336 -10.57 1.97 17.99
CA PRO A 336 -11.62 0.96 17.83
C PRO A 336 -11.14 -0.38 17.27
N PHE A 337 -10.00 -0.40 16.58
CA PHE A 337 -9.42 -1.58 15.95
C PHE A 337 -8.43 -2.33 16.87
N GLU A 338 -8.00 -1.75 17.99
CA GLU A 338 -6.88 -2.23 18.81
C GLU A 338 -6.99 -3.72 19.17
N ALA A 339 -8.08 -4.11 19.83
CA ALA A 339 -8.26 -5.50 20.26
C ALA A 339 -8.28 -6.49 19.07
N ALA A 340 -8.91 -6.11 17.96
CA ALA A 340 -8.95 -6.93 16.76
C ALA A 340 -7.58 -7.02 16.06
N ALA A 341 -6.81 -5.93 16.05
CA ALA A 341 -5.46 -5.90 15.48
C ALA A 341 -4.50 -6.84 16.22
N HIS A 342 -4.58 -6.88 17.56
CA HIS A 342 -3.80 -7.84 18.36
C HIS A 342 -4.17 -9.29 18.01
N LEU A 343 -5.45 -9.59 17.87
CA LEU A 343 -5.89 -10.95 17.48
C LEU A 343 -5.45 -11.31 16.05
N LEU A 344 -5.44 -10.34 15.12
CA LEU A 344 -4.92 -10.57 13.77
C LEU A 344 -3.40 -10.84 13.78
N ALA A 345 -2.65 -10.16 14.63
CA ALA A 345 -1.21 -10.39 14.78
C ALA A 345 -0.88 -11.77 15.37
N GLU A 346 -1.75 -12.32 16.22
CA GLU A 346 -1.61 -13.64 16.84
C GLU A 346 -2.18 -14.78 15.97
N ARG A 347 -2.93 -14.46 14.91
CA ARG A 347 -3.63 -15.43 14.07
C ARG A 347 -2.65 -16.30 13.29
N THR A 348 -2.90 -17.63 13.25
CA THR A 348 -2.06 -18.64 12.59
C THR A 348 -2.76 -19.44 11.49
N ASP A 349 -4.03 -19.17 11.20
CA ASP A 349 -4.85 -19.91 10.22
C ASP A 349 -5.11 -19.07 8.95
N TRP A 350 -4.05 -18.54 8.34
CA TRP A 350 -4.18 -17.72 7.15
C TRP A 350 -4.28 -18.55 5.87
N PRO A 351 -5.28 -18.32 5.00
CA PRO A 351 -5.31 -18.94 3.68
C PRO A 351 -4.04 -18.61 2.87
N GLU A 352 -3.57 -19.57 2.08
CA GLU A 352 -2.50 -19.33 1.13
C GLU A 352 -2.91 -18.27 0.10
N LEU A 353 -2.02 -17.31 -0.15
CA LEU A 353 -2.20 -16.27 -1.16
C LEU A 353 -1.67 -16.72 -2.52
N TYR A 354 -0.58 -17.47 -2.52
CA TYR A 354 0.19 -17.81 -3.71
C TYR A 354 0.27 -19.32 -3.92
N ASP A 355 -0.09 -19.76 -5.11
CA ASP A 355 0.16 -21.11 -5.63
C ASP A 355 1.52 -21.08 -6.33
N LEU A 356 2.57 -21.55 -5.66
CA LEU A 356 3.94 -21.45 -6.13
C LEU A 356 4.19 -22.27 -7.40
N ASP A 357 3.58 -23.46 -7.52
CA ASP A 357 3.72 -24.33 -8.70
C ASP A 357 3.07 -23.67 -9.91
N ARG A 358 1.91 -23.07 -9.73
CA ARG A 358 1.21 -22.34 -10.78
C ARG A 358 1.97 -21.09 -11.19
N LEU A 359 2.52 -20.33 -10.24
CA LEU A 359 3.37 -19.18 -10.53
C LEU A 359 4.65 -19.57 -11.27
N ALA A 360 5.31 -20.66 -10.86
CA ALA A 360 6.50 -21.16 -11.54
C ALA A 360 6.23 -21.57 -13.01
N SER A 361 5.02 -22.09 -13.28
CA SER A 361 4.59 -22.48 -14.63
C SER A 361 3.81 -21.39 -15.37
N ASN A 362 3.83 -20.14 -14.88
CA ASN A 362 3.09 -19.03 -15.47
C ASN A 362 3.53 -18.73 -16.90
N ASP A 363 2.58 -18.67 -17.83
CA ASP A 363 2.76 -18.30 -19.23
C ASP A 363 2.22 -16.90 -19.58
N VAL A 364 1.47 -16.28 -18.67
CA VAL A 364 0.99 -14.90 -18.85
C VAL A 364 2.17 -13.94 -18.78
N PRO A 365 2.40 -13.08 -19.79
CA PRO A 365 3.51 -12.13 -19.75
C PRO A 365 3.40 -11.13 -18.60
N VAL A 366 4.46 -10.98 -17.83
CA VAL A 366 4.58 -10.03 -16.75
C VAL A 366 5.78 -9.10 -16.99
N ALA A 367 5.55 -7.80 -16.99
CA ALA A 367 6.62 -6.80 -16.93
C ALA A 367 6.56 -6.07 -15.60
N ALA A 368 7.69 -6.01 -14.92
CA ALA A 368 7.81 -5.33 -13.62
C ALA A 368 8.92 -4.26 -13.65
N VAL A 369 8.66 -3.09 -13.08
CA VAL A 369 9.72 -2.16 -12.69
C VAL A 369 9.93 -2.25 -11.19
N GLN A 370 11.20 -2.38 -10.77
CA GLN A 370 11.62 -2.36 -9.38
C GLN A 370 12.58 -1.20 -9.15
N TYR A 371 12.45 -0.56 -8.00
CA TYR A 371 13.25 0.62 -7.67
C TYR A 371 14.40 0.22 -6.75
N TYR A 372 15.62 0.63 -7.11
CA TYR A 372 16.85 0.15 -6.48
C TYR A 372 16.92 0.46 -4.97
N ASP A 373 16.53 1.66 -4.58
CA ASP A 373 16.59 2.15 -3.19
C ASP A 373 15.22 2.16 -2.49
N ASP A 374 14.27 1.33 -2.95
CA ASP A 374 12.91 1.25 -2.39
C ASP A 374 12.94 0.73 -0.94
N PRO A 375 12.50 1.52 0.06
CA PRO A 375 12.45 1.07 1.45
C PRO A 375 11.14 0.37 1.81
N TYR A 376 10.21 0.17 0.88
CA TYR A 376 8.92 -0.48 1.13
C TYR A 376 8.88 -1.87 0.51
N VAL A 377 9.29 -2.01 -0.75
CA VAL A 377 9.38 -3.30 -1.43
C VAL A 377 10.83 -3.56 -1.79
N ASP A 378 11.50 -4.32 -0.93
CA ASP A 378 12.94 -4.58 -1.05
C ASP A 378 13.28 -5.26 -2.38
N LEU A 379 14.31 -4.74 -3.06
CA LEU A 379 14.74 -5.22 -4.37
C LEU A 379 15.18 -6.68 -4.35
N ASP A 380 15.92 -7.11 -3.33
CA ASP A 380 16.47 -8.47 -3.30
C ASP A 380 15.34 -9.50 -3.13
N LEU A 381 14.33 -9.19 -2.31
CA LEU A 381 13.14 -10.02 -2.14
C LEU A 381 12.27 -10.02 -3.41
N ALA A 382 12.13 -8.87 -4.07
CA ALA A 382 11.41 -8.75 -5.33
C ALA A 382 12.08 -9.56 -6.47
N LEU A 383 13.40 -9.58 -6.54
CA LEU A 383 14.14 -10.35 -7.53
C LEU A 383 14.01 -11.86 -7.31
N ARG A 384 13.99 -12.34 -6.05
CA ARG A 384 13.70 -13.75 -5.74
C ARG A 384 12.33 -14.17 -6.26
N THR A 385 11.34 -13.30 -6.13
CA THR A 385 10.00 -13.54 -6.67
C THR A 385 10.01 -13.60 -8.19
N ALA A 386 10.70 -12.67 -8.82
CA ALA A 386 10.80 -12.66 -10.26
C ALA A 386 11.52 -13.90 -10.83
N ASP A 387 12.48 -14.49 -10.08
CA ASP A 387 13.14 -15.74 -10.45
C ASP A 387 12.24 -16.97 -10.23
N ALA A 388 11.31 -16.89 -9.29
CA ALA A 388 10.39 -17.98 -8.96
C ALA A 388 9.14 -18.01 -9.86
N VAL A 389 8.80 -16.93 -10.52
CA VAL A 389 7.59 -16.79 -11.35
C VAL A 389 7.95 -16.91 -12.84
N GLY A 390 7.23 -17.74 -13.56
CA GLY A 390 7.43 -17.90 -15.02
C GLY A 390 7.05 -16.64 -15.80
N ASN A 391 7.75 -16.40 -16.91
CA ASN A 391 7.48 -15.34 -17.89
C ASN A 391 7.44 -13.92 -17.30
N VAL A 392 8.36 -13.62 -16.39
CA VAL A 392 8.54 -12.28 -15.77
C VAL A 392 9.77 -11.60 -16.35
N GLN A 393 9.60 -10.36 -16.78
CA GLN A 393 10.70 -9.47 -17.17
C GLN A 393 10.77 -8.31 -16.18
N VAL A 394 11.97 -8.02 -15.66
CA VAL A 394 12.16 -6.97 -14.64
C VAL A 394 13.08 -5.89 -15.16
N TRP A 395 12.59 -4.67 -15.12
CA TRP A 395 13.39 -3.46 -15.27
C TRP A 395 13.73 -2.90 -13.88
N ILE A 396 15.04 -2.78 -13.58
CA ILE A 396 15.54 -2.15 -12.35
C ILE A 396 15.97 -0.72 -12.67
N THR A 397 15.53 0.24 -11.86
CA THR A 397 15.93 1.64 -12.02
C THR A 397 16.17 2.32 -10.67
N ASN A 398 17.12 3.27 -10.65
CA ASN A 398 17.35 4.18 -9.52
C ASN A 398 16.95 5.63 -9.84
N GLU A 399 16.26 5.85 -10.97
CA GLU A 399 15.77 7.18 -11.36
C GLU A 399 14.58 7.62 -10.48
N HIS A 400 13.88 6.66 -9.87
CA HIS A 400 12.69 6.87 -9.06
C HIS A 400 12.76 6.03 -7.79
N LEU A 401 11.95 6.40 -6.80
CA LEU A 401 11.62 5.58 -5.65
C LEU A 401 10.24 4.94 -5.82
N HIS A 402 9.63 4.48 -4.72
CA HIS A 402 8.38 3.72 -4.72
C HIS A 402 7.22 4.37 -5.49
N ASP A 403 7.22 5.67 -5.61
CA ASP A 403 6.18 6.43 -6.30
C ASP A 403 6.42 6.66 -7.81
N GLY A 404 7.32 5.91 -8.43
CA GLY A 404 7.72 6.08 -9.83
C GLY A 404 6.54 6.14 -10.80
N LEU A 405 5.54 5.25 -10.67
CA LEU A 405 4.34 5.30 -11.51
C LEU A 405 3.58 6.62 -11.38
N ARG A 406 3.59 7.24 -10.20
CA ARG A 406 2.92 8.51 -9.94
C ARG A 406 3.66 9.70 -10.55
N VAL A 407 4.99 9.70 -10.45
CA VAL A 407 5.83 10.84 -10.86
C VAL A 407 6.30 10.76 -12.32
N ALA A 408 6.39 9.57 -12.89
CA ALA A 408 6.89 9.29 -14.24
C ALA A 408 6.05 8.24 -14.99
N GLY A 409 4.74 8.19 -14.73
CA GLY A 409 3.87 7.17 -15.31
C GLY A 409 3.72 7.26 -16.83
N ASP A 410 3.99 8.41 -17.42
CA ASP A 410 4.07 8.63 -18.86
C ASP A 410 5.30 7.99 -19.51
N THR A 411 6.31 7.65 -18.74
CA THR A 411 7.49 6.91 -19.16
C THR A 411 7.42 5.44 -18.73
N ILE A 412 7.00 5.18 -17.49
CA ILE A 412 7.04 3.83 -16.90
C ILE A 412 6.07 2.90 -17.59
N LEU A 413 4.80 3.28 -17.77
CA LEU A 413 3.83 2.38 -18.38
C LEU A 413 4.18 2.04 -19.84
N PRO A 414 4.53 2.99 -20.73
CA PRO A 414 5.00 2.64 -22.08
C PRO A 414 6.19 1.67 -22.09
N ARG A 415 7.19 1.87 -21.22
CA ARG A 415 8.34 0.95 -21.14
C ARG A 415 7.93 -0.46 -20.71
N LEU A 416 7.00 -0.61 -19.78
CA LEU A 416 6.47 -1.93 -19.38
C LEU A 416 5.68 -2.58 -20.52
N VAL A 417 4.93 -1.80 -21.30
CA VAL A 417 4.24 -2.29 -22.50
C VAL A 417 5.25 -2.76 -23.54
N ASP A 418 6.27 -1.97 -23.84
CA ASP A 418 7.30 -2.30 -24.81
C ASP A 418 8.10 -3.56 -24.38
N LEU A 419 8.29 -3.76 -23.08
CA LEU A 419 8.95 -4.93 -22.52
C LEU A 419 8.13 -6.19 -22.77
N VAL A 420 6.82 -6.16 -22.51
CA VAL A 420 5.90 -7.28 -22.79
C VAL A 420 5.78 -7.54 -24.30
N ASP A 421 5.74 -6.49 -25.14
CA ASP A 421 5.58 -6.60 -26.58
C ASP A 421 6.90 -6.96 -27.29
N GLY A 422 8.03 -7.08 -26.57
CA GLY A 422 9.34 -7.41 -27.11
C GLY A 422 9.98 -6.31 -27.98
N VAL A 423 9.45 -5.08 -27.88
CA VAL A 423 9.98 -3.88 -28.55
C VAL A 423 11.24 -3.39 -27.84
N TRP A 424 11.28 -3.57 -26.55
CA TRP A 424 12.41 -3.29 -25.70
C TRP A 424 12.79 -4.51 -24.88
N SER A 425 14.05 -4.67 -24.55
CA SER A 425 14.54 -5.77 -23.71
C SER A 425 15.49 -5.25 -22.64
N VAL A 426 15.44 -5.87 -21.48
CA VAL A 426 16.44 -5.67 -20.43
C VAL A 426 17.52 -6.72 -20.58
N THR A 427 18.80 -6.31 -20.56
CA THR A 427 19.94 -7.21 -20.59
C THR A 427 20.44 -7.49 -19.18
N GLY A 428 20.69 -8.76 -18.88
CA GLY A 428 21.42 -9.15 -17.67
C GLY A 428 20.55 -9.67 -16.54
N ARG A 429 19.95 -10.79 -16.76
CA ARG A 429 19.73 -11.81 -15.74
C ARG A 429 20.57 -13.02 -16.03
#